data_178b3f73213590274fda9b7a5b4c27c1
#
_entry.id   178b3f73213590274fda9b7a5b4c27c1
#
_cell.length_a   1.000
_cell.length_b   1.000
_cell.length_c   1.000
_cell.angle_alpha   90.00
_cell.angle_beta   90.00
_cell.angle_gamma   90.00
#
_symmetry.space_group_name_H-M   'P 1'
#
loop_
_entity.id
_entity.type
_entity.pdbx_description
1 polymer ?
#
loop_
_entity_poly.entity_id
_entity_poly.type
_entity_poly.pdbx_seq_one_letter_code
_entity_poly.pdbx_strand_id
1 'polypeptide(L)'
;ARLAEQGQAPNIVLMDVRMPVLDGLQAATRILEMHAPQSHVIMLTTFDLDEYVYSAVRAGASGFLLKDAPPEELLGAVRTVYRGDAVIAPSATRRLLKHMIPVLDTSRENAAAEAPPQEQPVLQHQELIEQLTPREYEVLKLVAEGLSNSEIGRELVLSEATIKTHVSHVLNKLDARDRVQAVIMAYEAGIVS
;
A
#
# COMPACT_ATOMS: atom_id res chain seq x y z
N ALA A 1 -20.00 4.14 -10.91
CA ALA A 1 -20.19 4.04 -12.37
C ALA A 1 -20.87 5.30 -12.95
N ARG A 2 -22.11 5.66 -12.57
CA ARG A 2 -22.82 6.81 -13.17
C ARG A 2 -22.12 8.18 -13.06
N LEU A 3 -21.45 8.49 -11.94
CA LEU A 3 -20.75 9.78 -11.76
C LEU A 3 -19.49 9.88 -12.63
N ALA A 4 -18.85 8.78 -12.86
CA ALA A 4 -17.66 8.72 -13.69
C ALA A 4 -17.95 8.88 -15.18
N GLU A 5 -19.06 8.33 -15.66
CA GLU A 5 -19.53 8.54 -17.04
C GLU A 5 -19.85 10.01 -17.33
N GLN A 6 -20.08 10.81 -16.28
CA GLN A 6 -20.34 12.25 -16.36
C GLN A 6 -19.07 13.12 -16.19
N GLY A 7 -17.86 12.52 -16.15
CA GLY A 7 -16.62 13.24 -15.88
C GLY A 7 -16.47 13.73 -14.43
N GLN A 8 -17.24 13.19 -13.51
CA GLN A 8 -17.27 13.54 -12.07
C GLN A 8 -16.74 12.39 -11.22
N ALA A 9 -15.61 11.78 -11.60
CA ALA A 9 -14.98 10.76 -10.78
C ALA A 9 -14.56 11.37 -9.42
N PRO A 10 -14.90 10.75 -8.28
CA PRO A 10 -14.47 11.23 -6.98
C PRO A 10 -12.95 11.06 -6.84
N ASN A 11 -12.28 12.04 -6.23
CA ASN A 11 -10.85 11.91 -5.94
C ASN A 11 -10.58 10.82 -4.88
N ILE A 12 -11.49 10.67 -3.91
CA ILE A 12 -11.36 9.69 -2.85
C ILE A 12 -12.67 8.92 -2.67
N VAL A 13 -12.55 7.62 -2.56
CA VAL A 13 -13.66 6.69 -2.27
C VAL A 13 -13.39 6.01 -0.94
N LEU A 14 -14.31 6.17 0.02
CA LEU A 14 -14.33 5.36 1.24
C LEU A 14 -15.12 4.09 0.93
N MET A 15 -14.47 2.93 1.02
CA MET A 15 -15.05 1.66 0.63
C MET A 15 -15.13 0.69 1.81
N ASP A 16 -16.33 0.29 2.14
CA ASP A 16 -16.52 -0.82 3.09
C ASP A 16 -16.09 -2.15 2.46
N VAL A 17 -15.33 -2.95 3.19
CA VAL A 17 -14.92 -4.29 2.72
C VAL A 17 -16.15 -5.20 2.55
N ARG A 18 -17.05 -5.24 3.54
CA ARG A 18 -18.23 -6.11 3.47
C ARG A 18 -19.47 -5.36 3.02
N MET A 19 -19.85 -5.59 1.77
CA MET A 19 -21.10 -5.06 1.22
C MET A 19 -21.94 -6.19 0.61
N PRO A 20 -23.30 -6.09 0.67
CA PRO A 20 -24.17 -7.05 0.01
C PRO A 20 -24.04 -6.92 -1.53
N VAL A 21 -24.21 -8.04 -2.25
CA VAL A 21 -24.22 -8.16 -3.72
C VAL A 21 -22.84 -8.08 -4.36
N LEU A 22 -22.07 -7.04 -4.12
CA LEU A 22 -20.69 -6.87 -4.58
C LEU A 22 -19.83 -6.49 -3.37
N ASP A 23 -18.81 -7.28 -3.06
CA ASP A 23 -17.91 -6.94 -1.97
C ASP A 23 -17.05 -5.72 -2.31
N GLY A 24 -16.56 -5.06 -1.26
CA GLY A 24 -15.82 -3.80 -1.42
C GLY A 24 -14.50 -3.98 -2.14
N LEU A 25 -13.87 -5.15 -2.05
CA LEU A 25 -12.62 -5.43 -2.73
C LEU A 25 -12.83 -5.48 -4.25
N GLN A 26 -13.83 -6.23 -4.70
CA GLN A 26 -14.19 -6.29 -6.13
C GLN A 26 -14.64 -4.92 -6.65
N ALA A 27 -15.36 -4.15 -5.82
CA ALA A 27 -15.77 -2.80 -6.18
C ALA A 27 -14.57 -1.86 -6.30
N ALA A 28 -13.62 -1.94 -5.38
CA ALA A 28 -12.38 -1.15 -5.40
C ALA A 28 -11.54 -1.45 -6.64
N THR A 29 -11.32 -2.74 -6.96
CA THR A 29 -10.60 -3.16 -8.17
C THR A 29 -11.22 -2.56 -9.42
N ARG A 30 -12.55 -2.67 -9.59
CA ARG A 30 -13.25 -2.09 -10.75
C ARG A 30 -13.14 -0.57 -10.82
N ILE A 31 -13.20 0.12 -9.68
CA ILE A 31 -13.05 1.59 -9.65
C ILE A 31 -11.64 1.97 -10.08
N LEU A 32 -10.63 1.29 -9.58
CA LEU A 32 -9.23 1.58 -9.89
C LEU A 32 -8.89 1.26 -11.35
N GLU A 33 -9.42 0.16 -11.91
CA GLU A 33 -9.27 -0.16 -13.34
C GLU A 33 -9.92 0.88 -14.26
N MET A 34 -11.08 1.42 -13.85
CA MET A 34 -11.84 2.38 -14.66
C MET A 34 -11.34 3.82 -14.54
N HIS A 35 -10.76 4.18 -13.40
CA HIS A 35 -10.53 5.59 -13.02
C HIS A 35 -9.13 5.89 -12.45
N ALA A 36 -8.20 4.94 -12.43
CA ALA A 36 -6.82 5.25 -12.13
C ALA A 36 -6.24 6.21 -13.23
N PRO A 37 -5.50 7.24 -12.88
CA PRO A 37 -4.96 7.61 -11.57
C PRO A 37 -5.79 8.64 -10.78
N GLN A 38 -7.04 8.91 -11.19
CA GLN A 38 -7.84 10.03 -10.66
C GLN A 38 -8.55 9.74 -9.34
N SER A 39 -8.82 8.46 -9.05
CA SER A 39 -9.53 8.05 -7.83
C SER A 39 -8.65 7.22 -6.92
N HIS A 40 -8.60 7.58 -5.65
CA HIS A 40 -7.93 6.82 -4.61
C HIS A 40 -8.98 6.11 -3.75
N VAL A 41 -8.72 4.87 -3.36
CA VAL A 41 -9.64 4.09 -2.53
C VAL A 41 -9.05 3.90 -1.14
N ILE A 42 -9.80 4.30 -0.11
CA ILE A 42 -9.53 3.99 1.30
C ILE A 42 -10.50 2.90 1.73
N MET A 43 -9.98 1.73 2.08
CA MET A 43 -10.80 0.63 2.59
C MET A 43 -11.15 0.84 4.05
N LEU A 44 -12.39 0.58 4.40
CA LEU A 44 -12.89 0.58 5.78
C LEU A 44 -13.23 -0.84 6.19
N THR A 45 -12.66 -1.31 7.30
CA THR A 45 -12.91 -2.67 7.80
C THR A 45 -13.25 -2.71 9.29
N THR A 46 -13.87 -3.81 9.70
CA THR A 46 -13.97 -4.22 11.11
C THR A 46 -12.80 -5.16 11.46
N PHE A 47 -12.50 -5.34 12.74
CA PHE A 47 -11.31 -6.00 13.30
C PHE A 47 -10.97 -7.42 12.78
N ASP A 48 -11.92 -8.14 12.15
CA ASP A 48 -11.82 -9.59 11.94
C ASP A 48 -11.34 -10.03 10.52
N LEU A 49 -10.72 -9.15 9.71
CA LEU A 49 -10.55 -9.43 8.28
C LEU A 49 -9.11 -9.27 7.77
N ASP A 50 -8.16 -9.92 8.41
CA ASP A 50 -6.74 -9.89 8.02
C ASP A 50 -6.50 -10.35 6.56
N GLU A 51 -7.29 -11.31 6.05
CA GLU A 51 -7.17 -11.83 4.68
C GLU A 51 -7.52 -10.80 3.60
N TYR A 52 -8.41 -9.84 3.90
CA TYR A 52 -8.86 -8.84 2.93
C TYR A 52 -7.88 -7.66 2.80
N VAL A 53 -7.03 -7.43 3.78
CA VAL A 53 -6.05 -6.32 3.75
C VAL A 53 -5.05 -6.54 2.63
N TYR A 54 -4.49 -7.74 2.54
CA TYR A 54 -3.55 -8.10 1.46
C TYR A 54 -4.17 -7.96 0.07
N SER A 55 -5.38 -8.49 -0.09
CA SER A 55 -6.10 -8.42 -1.37
C SER A 55 -6.47 -6.99 -1.76
N ALA A 56 -6.83 -6.13 -0.77
CA ALA A 56 -7.13 -4.71 -1.00
C ALA A 56 -5.88 -3.93 -1.44
N VAL A 57 -4.76 -4.23 -0.82
CA VAL A 57 -3.48 -3.62 -1.14
C VAL A 57 -3.02 -4.03 -2.55
N ARG A 58 -3.10 -5.30 -2.90
CA ARG A 58 -2.84 -5.79 -4.27
C ARG A 58 -3.79 -5.20 -5.30
N ALA A 59 -5.05 -5.02 -4.95
CA ALA A 59 -6.05 -4.37 -5.81
C ALA A 59 -5.77 -2.88 -6.00
N GLY A 60 -4.88 -2.30 -5.19
CA GLY A 60 -4.45 -0.93 -5.37
C GLY A 60 -5.11 0.08 -4.44
N ALA A 61 -5.65 -0.31 -3.31
CA ALA A 61 -6.15 0.62 -2.32
C ALA A 61 -5.03 1.52 -1.78
N SER A 62 -5.27 2.82 -1.73
CA SER A 62 -4.32 3.83 -1.24
C SER A 62 -4.41 4.05 0.28
N GLY A 63 -5.37 3.41 0.94
CA GLY A 63 -5.52 3.51 2.38
C GLY A 63 -6.34 2.38 2.99
N PHE A 64 -6.09 2.14 4.29
CA PHE A 64 -6.79 1.14 5.06
C PHE A 64 -7.02 1.63 6.49
N LEU A 65 -8.27 1.70 6.90
CA LEU A 65 -8.69 2.17 8.22
C LEU A 65 -9.68 1.22 8.87
N LEU A 66 -9.72 1.25 10.19
CA LEU A 66 -10.74 0.57 10.95
C LEU A 66 -12.02 1.41 10.98
N LYS A 67 -13.19 0.79 10.97
CA LYS A 67 -14.49 1.48 11.05
C LYS A 67 -14.74 2.17 12.39
N ASP A 68 -14.03 1.75 13.43
CA ASP A 68 -14.05 2.34 14.77
C ASP A 68 -12.96 3.41 14.97
N ALA A 69 -12.21 3.74 13.90
CA ALA A 69 -11.25 4.83 13.95
C ALA A 69 -11.94 6.16 14.30
N PRO A 70 -11.32 7.00 15.15
CA PRO A 70 -11.84 8.32 15.47
C PRO A 70 -12.08 9.16 14.20
N PRO A 71 -13.12 10.03 14.16
CA PRO A 71 -13.40 10.87 13.00
C PRO A 71 -12.20 11.72 12.55
N GLU A 72 -11.38 12.17 13.48
CA GLU A 72 -10.16 12.94 13.20
C GLU A 72 -9.14 12.12 12.41
N GLU A 73 -8.99 10.84 12.72
CA GLU A 73 -8.10 9.91 12.02
C GLU A 73 -8.60 9.68 10.59
N LEU A 74 -9.90 9.46 10.41
CA LEU A 74 -10.51 9.31 9.09
C LEU A 74 -10.31 10.58 8.24
N LEU A 75 -10.56 11.76 8.81
CA LEU A 75 -10.35 13.02 8.11
C LEU A 75 -8.87 13.27 7.79
N GLY A 76 -7.98 12.89 8.70
CA GLY A 76 -6.53 12.92 8.51
C GLY A 76 -6.12 12.03 7.33
N ALA A 77 -6.61 10.80 7.29
CA ALA A 77 -6.35 9.84 6.22
C ALA A 77 -6.85 10.34 4.86
N VAL A 78 -8.07 10.87 4.79
CA VAL A 78 -8.62 11.46 3.55
C VAL A 78 -7.73 12.59 3.04
N ARG A 79 -7.27 13.49 3.92
CA ARG A 79 -6.39 14.60 3.53
C ARG A 79 -5.01 14.11 3.08
N THR A 80 -4.49 13.08 3.70
CA THR A 80 -3.19 12.49 3.39
C THR A 80 -3.25 11.80 2.03
N VAL A 81 -4.26 10.96 1.79
CA VAL A 81 -4.47 10.29 0.50
C VAL A 81 -4.73 11.29 -0.62
N TYR A 82 -5.49 12.37 -0.36
CA TYR A 82 -5.71 13.44 -1.35
C TYR A 82 -4.42 14.15 -1.77
N ARG A 83 -3.39 14.15 -0.92
CA ARG A 83 -2.07 14.72 -1.22
C ARG A 83 -1.13 13.73 -1.94
N GLY A 84 -1.62 12.53 -2.26
CA GLY A 84 -0.84 11.48 -2.92
C GLY A 84 -0.03 10.59 -1.96
N ASP A 85 -0.20 10.76 -0.65
CA ASP A 85 0.41 9.87 0.35
C ASP A 85 -0.56 8.70 0.65
N ALA A 86 -0.06 7.49 0.92
CA ALA A 86 -0.90 6.40 1.39
C ALA A 86 -1.01 6.38 2.92
N VAL A 87 -2.15 5.92 3.42
CA VAL A 87 -2.39 5.76 4.86
C VAL A 87 -2.75 4.32 5.19
N ILE A 88 -1.86 3.64 5.87
CA ILE A 88 -2.20 2.40 6.58
C ILE A 88 -2.05 2.68 8.07
N ALA A 89 -3.11 2.43 8.83
CA ALA A 89 -3.02 2.52 10.28
C ALA A 89 -1.88 1.62 10.79
N PRO A 90 -1.04 2.06 11.74
CA PRO A 90 0.11 1.27 12.23
C PRO A 90 -0.27 -0.13 12.73
N SER A 91 -1.49 -0.28 13.29
CA SER A 91 -2.06 -1.56 13.67
C SER A 91 -2.35 -2.47 12.48
N ALA A 92 -2.81 -1.91 11.35
CA ALA A 92 -3.07 -2.64 10.11
C ALA A 92 -1.76 -3.03 9.42
N THR A 93 -0.76 -2.17 9.42
CA THR A 93 0.57 -2.47 8.84
C THR A 93 1.20 -3.69 9.53
N ARG A 94 1.27 -3.73 10.87
CA ARG A 94 1.82 -4.88 11.60
C ARG A 94 1.07 -6.19 11.35
N ARG A 95 -0.23 -6.13 11.12
CA ARG A 95 -1.05 -7.30 10.81
C ARG A 95 -0.86 -7.75 9.36
N LEU A 96 -0.81 -6.81 8.43
CA LEU A 96 -0.48 -7.06 7.02
C LEU A 96 0.83 -7.85 6.93
N LEU A 97 1.85 -7.41 7.65
CA LEU A 97 3.16 -8.03 7.70
C LEU A 97 3.12 -9.47 8.24
N LYS A 98 2.38 -9.72 9.33
CA LYS A 98 2.25 -11.07 9.92
C LYS A 98 1.56 -12.08 8.99
N HIS A 99 0.65 -11.63 8.12
CA HIS A 99 -0.07 -12.50 7.19
C HIS A 99 0.59 -12.61 5.82
N MET A 100 1.41 -11.63 5.42
CA MET A 100 2.19 -11.72 4.19
C MET A 100 3.33 -12.73 4.29
N ILE A 101 3.99 -12.84 5.43
CA ILE A 101 5.12 -13.75 5.63
C ILE A 101 4.77 -15.21 5.30
N PRO A 102 3.69 -15.83 5.82
CA PRO A 102 3.35 -17.21 5.50
C PRO A 102 2.91 -17.42 4.05
N VAL A 103 2.26 -16.42 3.43
CA VAL A 103 1.79 -16.52 2.04
C VAL A 103 2.95 -16.43 1.05
N LEU A 104 3.97 -15.65 1.36
CA LEU A 104 5.20 -15.55 0.56
C LEU A 104 6.05 -16.81 0.71
N ASP A 105 6.12 -17.42 1.91
CA ASP A 105 6.84 -18.66 2.14
C ASP A 105 6.16 -19.85 1.44
N THR A 106 4.83 -19.97 1.50
CA THR A 106 4.08 -21.02 0.79
C THR A 106 4.11 -20.82 -0.73
N SER A 107 4.22 -19.61 -1.22
CA SER A 107 4.40 -19.34 -2.65
C SER A 107 5.78 -19.76 -3.15
N ARG A 108 6.82 -19.69 -2.30
CA ARG A 108 8.16 -20.19 -2.61
C ARG A 108 8.23 -21.72 -2.62
N GLU A 109 7.53 -22.40 -1.72
CA GLU A 109 7.49 -23.86 -1.66
C GLU A 109 6.63 -24.50 -2.77
N ASN A 110 5.50 -23.85 -3.15
CA ASN A 110 4.65 -24.34 -4.23
C ASN A 110 5.12 -23.96 -5.65
N ALA A 111 5.99 -22.97 -5.81
CA ALA A 111 6.59 -22.63 -7.10
C ALA A 111 7.61 -23.69 -7.59
N ALA A 112 8.00 -24.65 -6.72
CA ALA A 112 8.86 -25.77 -7.10
C ALA A 112 8.11 -26.93 -7.79
N ALA A 113 6.77 -26.88 -7.88
CA ALA A 113 5.97 -27.93 -8.51
C ALA A 113 4.85 -27.28 -9.35
N GLU A 114 5.05 -27.22 -10.66
CA GLU A 114 4.04 -27.01 -11.70
C GLU A 114 3.44 -25.60 -11.88
N ALA A 115 4.19 -24.63 -12.47
CA ALA A 115 3.64 -23.59 -13.36
C ALA A 115 4.77 -22.90 -14.15
N PRO A 116 4.52 -22.39 -15.39
CA PRO A 116 5.55 -21.71 -16.18
C PRO A 116 5.99 -20.41 -15.46
N PRO A 117 7.26 -19.98 -15.62
CA PRO A 117 7.89 -18.98 -14.77
C PRO A 117 7.26 -17.60 -14.96
N GLN A 118 6.56 -17.09 -13.96
CA GLN A 118 6.32 -15.68 -13.77
C GLN A 118 7.47 -15.08 -12.92
N GLU A 119 8.69 -15.27 -13.39
CA GLU A 119 9.90 -14.76 -12.73
C GLU A 119 10.10 -13.24 -12.91
N GLN A 120 9.31 -12.61 -13.76
CA GLN A 120 9.55 -11.22 -14.19
C GLN A 120 9.29 -10.13 -13.13
N PRO A 121 8.26 -10.16 -12.25
CA PRO A 121 8.03 -9.07 -11.30
C PRO A 121 9.09 -8.92 -10.21
N VAL A 122 9.58 -10.03 -9.66
CA VAL A 122 10.55 -10.00 -8.54
C VAL A 122 11.92 -9.49 -8.99
N LEU A 123 12.37 -9.89 -10.18
CA LEU A 123 13.64 -9.40 -10.76
C LEU A 123 13.55 -7.91 -11.09
N GLN A 124 12.43 -7.45 -11.61
CA GLN A 124 12.22 -6.02 -11.89
C GLN A 124 12.24 -5.17 -10.62
N HIS A 125 11.63 -5.64 -9.54
CA HIS A 125 11.64 -4.91 -8.26
C HIS A 125 13.05 -4.84 -7.66
N GLN A 126 13.86 -5.89 -7.77
CA GLN A 126 15.26 -5.88 -7.33
C GLN A 126 16.10 -4.87 -8.12
N GLU A 127 15.97 -4.84 -9.45
CA GLU A 127 16.68 -3.88 -10.30
C GLU A 127 16.33 -2.41 -9.97
N LEU A 128 15.05 -2.12 -9.67
CA LEU A 128 14.61 -0.79 -9.27
C LEU A 128 15.16 -0.41 -7.89
N ILE A 129 15.22 -1.35 -6.96
CA ILE A 129 15.76 -1.14 -5.61
C ILE A 129 17.27 -0.88 -5.64
N GLU A 130 18.01 -1.52 -6.53
CA GLU A 130 19.45 -1.28 -6.72
C GLU A 130 19.76 0.15 -7.20
N GLN A 131 18.78 0.86 -7.77
CA GLN A 131 18.92 2.26 -8.18
C GLN A 131 18.75 3.25 -7.03
N LEU A 132 18.35 2.78 -5.85
CA LEU A 132 18.24 3.63 -4.67
C LEU A 132 19.62 4.01 -4.13
N THR A 133 19.75 5.26 -3.71
CA THR A 133 20.91 5.66 -2.92
C THR A 133 20.91 4.94 -1.56
N PRO A 134 22.04 4.83 -0.86
CA PRO A 134 22.08 4.21 0.48
C PRO A 134 21.05 4.83 1.44
N ARG A 135 20.82 6.14 1.34
CA ARG A 135 19.85 6.85 2.20
C ARG A 135 18.40 6.56 1.82
N GLU A 136 18.10 6.46 0.54
CA GLU A 136 16.77 6.08 0.06
C GLU A 136 16.45 4.61 0.40
N TYR A 137 17.43 3.73 0.32
CA TYR A 137 17.28 2.34 0.73
C TYR A 137 16.98 2.21 2.23
N GLU A 138 17.70 2.97 3.07
CA GLU A 138 17.48 3.03 4.51
C GLU A 138 16.06 3.55 4.85
N VAL A 139 15.61 4.58 4.14
CA VAL A 139 14.25 5.11 4.26
C VAL A 139 13.24 4.07 3.80
N LEU A 140 13.45 3.38 2.66
CA LEU A 140 12.55 2.32 2.18
C LEU A 140 12.41 1.19 3.20
N LYS A 141 13.51 0.76 3.81
CA LYS A 141 13.50 -0.26 4.87
C LYS A 141 12.59 0.14 6.04
N LEU A 142 12.78 1.36 6.58
CA LEU A 142 11.97 1.86 7.69
C LEU A 142 10.50 2.08 7.29
N VAL A 143 10.26 2.46 6.02
CA VAL A 143 8.91 2.51 5.44
C VAL A 143 8.26 1.14 5.44
N ALA A 144 9.01 0.10 5.05
CA ALA A 144 8.54 -1.28 5.00
C ALA A 144 8.33 -1.88 6.41
N GLU A 145 9.10 -1.43 7.40
CA GLU A 145 8.89 -1.76 8.82
C GLU A 145 7.65 -1.05 9.42
N GLY A 146 6.97 -0.20 8.65
CA GLY A 146 5.71 0.45 9.02
C GLY A 146 5.84 1.78 9.77
N LEU A 147 7.04 2.38 9.84
CA LEU A 147 7.25 3.64 10.54
C LEU A 147 6.64 4.81 9.75
N SER A 148 6.01 5.75 10.43
CA SER A 148 5.57 7.04 9.86
C SER A 148 6.75 7.95 9.52
N ASN A 149 6.56 8.97 8.70
CA ASN A 149 7.62 9.91 8.34
C ASN A 149 8.21 10.63 9.57
N SER A 150 7.40 10.89 10.61
CA SER A 150 7.88 11.48 11.85
C SER A 150 8.72 10.51 12.68
N GLU A 151 8.40 9.22 12.67
CA GLU A 151 9.19 8.16 13.33
C GLU A 151 10.50 7.92 12.60
N ILE A 152 10.47 7.82 11.27
CA ILE A 152 11.67 7.74 10.43
C ILE A 152 12.58 8.97 10.65
N GLY A 153 12.00 10.17 10.75
CA GLY A 153 12.73 11.38 11.03
C GLY A 153 13.46 11.33 12.38
N ARG A 154 12.84 10.78 13.40
CA ARG A 154 13.48 10.58 14.72
C ARG A 154 14.59 9.54 14.66
N GLU A 155 14.36 8.42 14.00
CA GLU A 155 15.34 7.33 13.85
C GLU A 155 16.59 7.81 13.08
N LEU A 156 16.39 8.52 11.98
CA LEU A 156 17.46 8.98 11.10
C LEU A 156 18.01 10.38 11.44
N VAL A 157 17.51 11.00 12.52
CA VAL A 157 17.88 12.37 12.96
C VAL A 157 17.69 13.40 11.83
N LEU A 158 16.56 13.32 11.14
CA LEU A 158 16.18 14.24 10.06
C LEU A 158 14.83 14.89 10.33
N SER A 159 14.57 16.02 9.66
CA SER A 159 13.26 16.65 9.70
C SER A 159 12.21 15.77 8.94
N GLU A 160 10.95 15.83 9.38
CA GLU A 160 9.87 15.15 8.69
C GLU A 160 9.73 15.60 7.23
N ALA A 161 9.99 16.88 6.94
CA ALA A 161 9.99 17.43 5.58
C ALA A 161 11.10 16.78 4.71
N THR A 162 12.27 16.53 5.28
CA THR A 162 13.37 15.82 4.59
C THR A 162 13.00 14.38 4.30
N ILE A 163 12.40 13.68 5.28
CA ILE A 163 11.92 12.30 5.07
C ILE A 163 10.85 12.25 3.99
N LYS A 164 9.92 13.20 3.98
CA LYS A 164 8.89 13.28 2.93
C LYS A 164 9.50 13.40 1.53
N THR A 165 10.57 14.18 1.39
CA THR A 165 11.32 14.28 0.13
C THR A 165 11.99 12.96 -0.25
N HIS A 166 12.64 12.27 0.70
CA HIS A 166 13.23 10.96 0.45
C HIS A 166 12.20 9.92 0.06
N VAL A 167 11.06 9.87 0.76
CA VAL A 167 9.95 8.96 0.41
C VAL A 167 9.44 9.24 -1.01
N SER A 168 9.24 10.51 -1.39
CA SER A 168 8.84 10.85 -2.76
C SER A 168 9.86 10.40 -3.81
N HIS A 169 11.16 10.54 -3.53
CA HIS A 169 12.21 10.05 -4.44
C HIS A 169 12.21 8.51 -4.54
N VAL A 170 12.03 7.82 -3.42
CA VAL A 170 11.90 6.36 -3.39
C VAL A 170 10.72 5.92 -4.25
N LEU A 171 9.52 6.49 -4.05
CA LEU A 171 8.34 6.17 -4.84
C LEU A 171 8.57 6.38 -6.33
N ASN A 172 9.17 7.50 -6.71
CA ASN A 172 9.47 7.79 -8.13
C ASN A 172 10.46 6.79 -8.73
N LYS A 173 11.51 6.41 -8.00
CA LYS A 173 12.53 5.46 -8.50
C LYS A 173 12.00 4.05 -8.61
N LEU A 174 11.12 3.65 -7.68
CA LEU A 174 10.46 2.35 -7.70
C LEU A 174 9.29 2.28 -8.70
N ASP A 175 8.93 3.39 -9.34
CA ASP A 175 7.68 3.53 -10.10
C ASP A 175 6.45 3.10 -9.28
N ALA A 176 6.53 3.35 -7.97
CA ALA A 176 5.47 3.03 -7.03
C ALA A 176 4.51 4.21 -6.92
N ARG A 177 3.24 3.97 -7.19
CA ARG A 177 2.20 5.01 -7.15
C ARG A 177 1.96 5.56 -5.74
N ASP A 178 2.24 4.77 -4.70
CA ASP A 178 2.04 5.14 -3.31
C ASP A 178 2.94 4.33 -2.37
N ARG A 179 2.92 4.72 -1.07
CA ARG A 179 3.71 4.09 -0.01
C ARG A 179 3.42 2.59 0.14
N VAL A 180 2.15 2.18 -0.07
CA VAL A 180 1.72 0.79 0.08
C VAL A 180 2.41 -0.09 -0.94
N GLN A 181 2.44 0.36 -2.20
CA GLN A 181 3.11 -0.35 -3.26
C GLN A 181 4.62 -0.45 -3.00
N ALA A 182 5.26 0.59 -2.50
CA ALA A 182 6.68 0.54 -2.11
C ALA A 182 6.95 -0.48 -1.00
N VAL A 183 6.04 -0.59 -0.01
CA VAL A 183 6.12 -1.62 1.03
C VAL A 183 6.05 -3.02 0.43
N ILE A 184 5.10 -3.28 -0.47
CA ILE A 184 4.98 -4.59 -1.14
C ILE A 184 6.26 -4.93 -1.89
N MET A 185 6.76 -4.01 -2.72
CA MET A 185 7.99 -4.21 -3.48
C MET A 185 9.19 -4.52 -2.58
N ALA A 186 9.30 -3.84 -1.42
CA ALA A 186 10.34 -4.09 -0.45
C ALA A 186 10.26 -5.51 0.17
N TYR A 187 9.05 -6.00 0.44
CA TYR A 187 8.82 -7.36 0.92
C TYR A 187 9.11 -8.41 -0.17
N GLU A 188 8.60 -8.21 -1.37
CA GLU A 188 8.84 -9.13 -2.49
C GLU A 188 10.33 -9.23 -2.84
N ALA A 189 11.08 -8.14 -2.67
CA ALA A 189 12.52 -8.12 -2.85
C ALA A 189 13.32 -8.63 -1.63
N GLY A 190 12.66 -8.95 -0.51
CA GLY A 190 13.31 -9.51 0.69
C GLY A 190 14.11 -8.50 1.51
N ILE A 191 13.81 -7.18 1.41
CA ILE A 191 14.47 -6.13 2.22
C ILE A 191 14.12 -6.25 3.70
N VAL A 192 12.89 -6.69 3.97
CA VAL A 192 12.33 -6.93 5.31
C VAL A 192 11.67 -8.30 5.34
N SER A 193 11.69 -8.94 6.50
CA SER A 193 11.19 -10.30 6.75
C SER A 193 10.19 -10.31 7.91
#